data_93ac64852fc58cf2f77bc4a0cba16584
#
_entry.id   93ac64852fc58cf2f77bc4a0cba16584
#
_cell.length_a   1.000
_cell.length_b   1.000
_cell.length_c   1.000
_cell.angle_alpha   90.00
_cell.angle_beta   90.00
_cell.angle_gamma   90.00
#
_symmetry.space_group_name_H-M   'P 1'
#
loop_
_entity.id
_entity.type
_entity.pdbx_description
1 polymer ?
#
loop_
_entity_poly.entity_id
_entity_poly.type
_entity_poly.pdbx_seq_one_letter_code
_entity_poly.pdbx_strand_id
1 'polypeptide(L)'
;MALIREVLGKTPIVGEGVFLAETAVIIGDVVMGEECSIWYNAVLRGDVNSIRLGNRVNIQDNVTVHCTYEKHATIIGNDVSIGHNAVVHGCEIKDNVLIGMGAIVMDGCLIESHVVVAAGSVVTQGTHIREGELWAGVPAKKIKDVSQDLMESEIQRISRNYVKYFSWYKEKK
;
A
#
# COMPACT_ATOMS: atom_id res chain seq x y z
N MET A 1 4.68 -7.53 19.68
CA MET A 1 5.50 -6.66 18.78
C MET A 1 5.50 -7.26 17.39
N ALA A 2 5.40 -6.45 16.34
CA ALA A 2 5.50 -6.91 14.95
C ALA A 2 6.75 -7.76 14.71
N LEU A 3 6.70 -8.70 13.76
CA LEU A 3 7.86 -9.46 13.34
C LEU A 3 8.68 -8.64 12.33
N ILE A 4 9.84 -8.16 12.74
CA ILE A 4 10.82 -7.51 11.85
C ILE A 4 11.97 -8.48 11.64
N ARG A 5 12.29 -8.84 10.38
CA ARG A 5 13.30 -9.85 10.08
C ARG A 5 14.26 -9.40 9.00
N GLU A 6 15.55 -9.49 9.32
CA GLU A 6 16.63 -9.32 8.35
C GLU A 6 16.68 -10.51 7.37
N VAL A 7 16.93 -10.22 6.10
CA VAL A 7 17.20 -11.23 5.06
C VAL A 7 18.31 -10.69 4.15
N LEU A 8 19.34 -11.52 3.88
CA LEU A 8 20.48 -11.20 3.02
C LEU A 8 21.18 -9.88 3.41
N GLY A 9 21.34 -9.61 4.72
CA GLY A 9 21.97 -8.41 5.24
C GLY A 9 21.12 -7.14 5.10
N LYS A 10 19.83 -7.25 4.73
CA LYS A 10 18.88 -6.15 4.64
C LYS A 10 17.92 -6.20 5.82
N THR A 11 18.00 -5.21 6.68
CA THR A 11 17.06 -5.02 7.80
C THR A 11 16.04 -3.95 7.43
N PRO A 12 14.74 -4.17 7.68
CA PRO A 12 13.72 -3.14 7.45
C PRO A 12 14.03 -1.83 8.17
N ILE A 13 13.85 -0.71 7.47
CA ILE A 13 13.99 0.66 8.01
C ILE A 13 12.60 1.25 8.17
N VAL A 14 12.30 1.68 9.39
CA VAL A 14 10.99 2.20 9.78
C VAL A 14 11.12 3.69 10.11
N GLY A 15 10.33 4.53 9.44
CA GLY A 15 10.32 5.97 9.65
C GLY A 15 9.74 6.40 11.00
N GLU A 16 9.79 7.69 11.28
CA GLU A 16 9.27 8.24 12.51
C GLU A 16 7.73 8.15 12.55
N GLY A 17 7.18 7.92 13.73
CA GLY A 17 5.73 7.88 13.96
C GLY A 17 5.01 6.67 13.38
N VAL A 18 5.69 5.72 12.77
CA VAL A 18 5.08 4.52 12.18
C VAL A 18 4.39 3.66 13.26
N PHE A 19 3.23 3.13 12.91
CA PHE A 19 2.51 2.11 13.69
C PHE A 19 2.67 0.73 13.06
N LEU A 20 3.06 -0.25 13.86
CA LEU A 20 3.12 -1.66 13.47
C LEU A 20 2.25 -2.47 14.42
N ALA A 21 1.18 -3.09 13.90
CA ALA A 21 0.36 -4.01 14.68
C ALA A 21 1.17 -5.24 15.12
N GLU A 22 0.82 -5.87 16.22
CA GLU A 22 1.59 -6.95 16.85
C GLU A 22 1.79 -8.18 15.94
N THR A 23 0.88 -8.40 14.99
CA THR A 23 0.93 -9.51 14.03
C THR A 23 1.41 -9.09 12.64
N ALA A 24 1.82 -7.83 12.46
CA ALA A 24 2.43 -7.38 11.21
C ALA A 24 3.80 -8.04 11.00
N VAL A 25 4.12 -8.35 9.74
CA VAL A 25 5.36 -9.03 9.34
C VAL A 25 6.10 -8.20 8.31
N ILE A 26 7.33 -7.77 8.64
CA ILE A 26 8.15 -6.93 7.78
C ILE A 26 9.52 -7.62 7.59
N ILE A 27 9.87 -7.95 6.36
CA ILE A 27 11.02 -8.81 6.04
C ILE A 27 11.91 -8.17 4.96
N GLY A 28 13.21 -8.14 5.18
CA GLY A 28 14.23 -7.84 4.18
C GLY A 28 14.33 -6.36 3.81
N ASP A 29 14.52 -6.06 2.52
CA ASP A 29 14.74 -4.70 2.00
C ASP A 29 13.43 -3.89 1.91
N VAL A 30 12.95 -3.46 3.07
CA VAL A 30 11.76 -2.62 3.21
C VAL A 30 12.15 -1.29 3.85
N VAL A 31 11.78 -0.18 3.22
CA VAL A 31 11.94 1.17 3.77
C VAL A 31 10.57 1.84 3.81
N MET A 32 10.20 2.37 4.97
CA MET A 32 8.95 3.10 5.20
C MET A 32 9.25 4.54 5.56
N GLY A 33 8.48 5.46 4.99
CA GLY A 33 8.46 6.87 5.39
C GLY A 33 7.76 7.07 6.74
N GLU A 34 7.46 8.31 7.03
CA GLU A 34 6.89 8.74 8.30
C GLU A 34 5.37 8.46 8.37
N GLU A 35 4.85 8.29 9.59
CA GLU A 35 3.42 8.15 9.90
C GLU A 35 2.70 7.05 9.11
N CYS A 36 3.42 6.04 8.62
CA CYS A 36 2.81 4.85 8.04
C CYS A 36 2.14 3.98 9.11
N SER A 37 1.17 3.16 8.68
CA SER A 37 0.53 2.18 9.56
C SER A 37 0.40 0.82 8.89
N ILE A 38 0.96 -0.21 9.52
CA ILE A 38 0.93 -1.60 9.06
C ILE A 38 0.07 -2.39 10.03
N TRP A 39 -1.07 -2.86 9.54
CA TRP A 39 -2.12 -3.40 10.36
C TRP A 39 -2.00 -4.93 10.55
N TYR A 40 -2.99 -5.51 11.22
CA TYR A 40 -2.93 -6.90 11.68
C TYR A 40 -2.78 -7.89 10.51
N ASN A 41 -1.84 -8.82 10.64
CA ASN A 41 -1.51 -9.85 9.66
C ASN A 41 -1.06 -9.33 8.28
N ALA A 42 -0.79 -8.05 8.14
CA ALA A 42 -0.19 -7.53 6.91
C ALA A 42 1.25 -8.01 6.78
N VAL A 43 1.66 -8.39 5.56
CA VAL A 43 2.99 -8.92 5.25
C VAL A 43 3.66 -8.05 4.18
N LEU A 44 4.79 -7.44 4.53
CA LEU A 44 5.67 -6.73 3.60
C LEU A 44 6.96 -7.56 3.48
N ARG A 45 7.15 -8.24 2.36
CA ARG A 45 8.28 -9.14 2.16
C ARG A 45 9.18 -8.69 1.02
N GLY A 46 10.24 -7.95 1.38
CA GLY A 46 11.29 -7.45 0.48
C GLY A 46 12.53 -8.34 0.48
N ASP A 47 12.36 -9.64 0.30
CA ASP A 47 13.44 -10.63 0.31
C ASP A 47 14.09 -10.84 -1.06
N VAL A 48 13.34 -10.65 -2.13
CA VAL A 48 13.79 -10.86 -3.52
C VAL A 48 13.98 -9.56 -4.30
N ASN A 49 13.41 -8.47 -3.83
CA ASN A 49 13.57 -7.12 -4.35
C ASN A 49 13.12 -6.11 -3.29
N SER A 50 13.26 -4.82 -3.54
CA SER A 50 12.97 -3.77 -2.58
C SER A 50 11.48 -3.39 -2.51
N ILE A 51 11.03 -3.03 -1.29
CA ILE A 51 9.75 -2.35 -1.05
C ILE A 51 10.05 -0.97 -0.50
N ARG A 52 9.42 0.05 -1.07
CA ARG A 52 9.56 1.45 -0.64
C ARG A 52 8.18 2.04 -0.40
N LEU A 53 7.93 2.55 0.78
CA LEU A 53 6.72 3.29 1.14
C LEU A 53 7.08 4.74 1.39
N GLY A 54 6.32 5.66 0.82
CA GLY A 54 6.33 7.07 1.17
C GLY A 54 5.75 7.33 2.56
N ASN A 55 5.29 8.53 2.81
CA ASN A 55 4.72 8.94 4.09
C ASN A 55 3.21 8.69 4.16
N ARG A 56 2.67 8.45 5.36
CA ARG A 56 1.23 8.25 5.65
C ARG A 56 0.57 7.17 4.79
N VAL A 57 1.33 6.13 4.47
CA VAL A 57 0.80 4.94 3.80
C VAL A 57 0.12 4.04 4.84
N ASN A 58 -1.12 3.62 4.59
CA ASN A 58 -1.75 2.60 5.42
C ASN A 58 -1.88 1.27 4.67
N ILE A 59 -1.31 0.23 5.24
CA ILE A 59 -1.37 -1.16 4.77
C ILE A 59 -2.30 -1.89 5.71
N GLN A 60 -3.53 -2.12 5.27
CA GLN A 60 -4.60 -2.62 6.13
C GLN A 60 -4.49 -4.13 6.40
N ASP A 61 -5.41 -4.66 7.22
CA ASP A 61 -5.33 -6.03 7.69
C ASP A 61 -5.26 -7.05 6.56
N ASN A 62 -4.42 -8.07 6.73
CA ASN A 62 -4.19 -9.18 5.80
C ASN A 62 -3.68 -8.78 4.41
N VAL A 63 -3.20 -7.57 4.22
CA VAL A 63 -2.59 -7.14 2.95
C VAL A 63 -1.26 -7.85 2.74
N THR A 64 -0.98 -8.26 1.50
CA THR A 64 0.32 -8.77 1.10
C THR A 64 0.99 -7.80 0.13
N VAL A 65 2.21 -7.35 0.48
CA VAL A 65 3.09 -6.57 -0.39
C VAL A 65 4.34 -7.38 -0.68
N HIS A 66 4.60 -7.64 -1.95
CA HIS A 66 5.77 -8.41 -2.37
C HIS A 66 6.36 -7.88 -3.69
N CYS A 67 7.36 -8.56 -4.22
CA CYS A 67 8.14 -8.14 -5.38
C CYS A 67 8.48 -9.34 -6.26
N THR A 68 8.90 -9.09 -7.51
CA THR A 68 9.48 -10.12 -8.36
C THR A 68 11.00 -10.05 -8.33
N TYR A 69 11.65 -11.20 -8.16
CA TYR A 69 13.10 -11.35 -8.08
C TYR A 69 13.80 -10.63 -9.26
N GLU A 70 14.74 -9.74 -8.91
CA GLU A 70 15.56 -8.94 -9.82
C GLU A 70 14.80 -8.16 -10.94
N LYS A 71 13.46 -8.15 -10.93
CA LYS A 71 12.68 -7.62 -12.04
C LYS A 71 11.80 -6.43 -11.65
N HIS A 72 10.94 -6.60 -10.67
CA HIS A 72 10.00 -5.57 -10.26
C HIS A 72 10.04 -5.35 -8.75
N ALA A 73 10.50 -4.19 -8.33
CA ALA A 73 10.34 -3.67 -6.98
C ALA A 73 8.89 -3.22 -6.75
N THR A 74 8.50 -3.03 -5.50
CA THR A 74 7.23 -2.38 -5.16
C THR A 74 7.51 -1.01 -4.56
N ILE A 75 6.98 0.03 -5.22
CA ILE A 75 7.16 1.42 -4.82
C ILE A 75 5.77 2.02 -4.59
N ILE A 76 5.55 2.58 -3.41
CA ILE A 76 4.27 3.18 -3.00
C ILE A 76 4.56 4.60 -2.54
N GLY A 77 3.90 5.57 -3.15
CA GLY A 77 4.04 7.00 -2.85
C GLY A 77 3.41 7.42 -1.52
N ASN A 78 3.15 8.69 -1.37
CA ASN A 78 2.60 9.26 -0.15
C ASN A 78 1.06 9.19 -0.12
N ASP A 79 0.48 9.17 1.09
CA ASP A 79 -0.98 9.22 1.29
C ASP A 79 -1.74 8.11 0.56
N VAL A 80 -1.14 6.92 0.44
CA VAL A 80 -1.73 5.76 -0.22
C VAL A 80 -2.43 4.87 0.79
N SER A 81 -3.64 4.44 0.46
CA SER A 81 -4.41 3.48 1.26
C SER A 81 -4.52 2.14 0.53
N ILE A 82 -4.02 1.07 1.14
CA ILE A 82 -4.15 -0.31 0.63
C ILE A 82 -5.17 -1.04 1.50
N GLY A 83 -6.34 -1.27 0.93
CA GLY A 83 -7.50 -1.85 1.62
C GLY A 83 -7.30 -3.30 2.06
N HIS A 84 -8.06 -3.71 3.08
CA HIS A 84 -8.00 -5.06 3.67
C HIS A 84 -7.96 -6.17 2.63
N ASN A 85 -7.15 -7.20 2.84
CA ASN A 85 -6.98 -8.37 1.99
C ASN A 85 -6.47 -8.08 0.55
N ALA A 86 -6.00 -6.88 0.25
CA ALA A 86 -5.44 -6.59 -1.07
C ALA A 86 -4.05 -7.24 -1.26
N VAL A 87 -3.68 -7.46 -2.52
CA VAL A 87 -2.34 -7.92 -2.92
C VAL A 87 -1.72 -6.87 -3.82
N VAL A 88 -0.53 -6.40 -3.44
CA VAL A 88 0.27 -5.44 -4.21
C VAL A 88 1.61 -6.08 -4.52
N HIS A 89 1.89 -6.30 -5.80
CA HIS A 89 3.02 -7.10 -6.22
C HIS A 89 3.80 -6.45 -7.36
N GLY A 90 5.09 -6.13 -7.14
CA GLY A 90 6.02 -5.70 -8.15
C GLY A 90 5.57 -4.50 -9.01
N CYS A 91 4.99 -3.47 -8.41
CA CYS A 91 4.37 -2.35 -9.12
C CYS A 91 4.77 -0.99 -8.54
N GLU A 92 4.46 0.06 -9.26
CA GLU A 92 4.63 1.44 -8.82
C GLU A 92 3.26 2.10 -8.64
N ILE A 93 3.03 2.64 -7.43
CA ILE A 93 1.82 3.39 -7.05
C ILE A 93 2.26 4.78 -6.62
N LYS A 94 1.75 5.80 -7.28
CA LYS A 94 2.05 7.21 -6.98
C LYS A 94 1.25 7.71 -5.78
N ASP A 95 1.22 9.02 -5.57
CA ASP A 95 0.63 9.63 -4.39
C ASP A 95 -0.91 9.69 -4.43
N ASN A 96 -1.55 9.72 -3.27
CA ASN A 96 -3.00 9.88 -3.13
C ASN A 96 -3.79 8.82 -3.91
N VAL A 97 -3.48 7.54 -3.69
CA VAL A 97 -4.15 6.42 -4.35
C VAL A 97 -4.91 5.58 -3.32
N LEU A 98 -6.10 5.13 -3.72
CA LEU A 98 -6.87 4.14 -2.97
C LEU A 98 -6.92 2.81 -3.73
N ILE A 99 -6.30 1.79 -3.17
CA ILE A 99 -6.46 0.39 -3.59
C ILE A 99 -7.53 -0.23 -2.71
N GLY A 100 -8.65 -0.60 -3.31
CA GLY A 100 -9.82 -1.12 -2.62
C GLY A 100 -9.59 -2.49 -1.97
N MET A 101 -10.43 -2.84 -1.02
CA MET A 101 -10.38 -4.13 -0.30
C MET A 101 -10.39 -5.31 -1.25
N GLY A 102 -9.50 -6.28 -1.05
CA GLY A 102 -9.40 -7.48 -1.87
C GLY A 102 -8.94 -7.26 -3.31
N ALA A 103 -8.52 -6.05 -3.68
CA ALA A 103 -7.99 -5.80 -5.02
C ALA A 103 -6.59 -6.42 -5.18
N ILE A 104 -6.25 -6.78 -6.42
CA ILE A 104 -4.94 -7.34 -6.80
C ILE A 104 -4.30 -6.41 -7.82
N VAL A 105 -3.11 -5.92 -7.52
CA VAL A 105 -2.27 -5.14 -8.44
C VAL A 105 -1.04 -5.97 -8.77
N MET A 106 -0.90 -6.34 -10.05
CA MET A 106 0.15 -7.27 -10.51
C MET A 106 1.42 -6.53 -10.97
N ASP A 107 2.43 -7.34 -11.29
CA ASP A 107 3.77 -6.87 -11.69
C ASP A 107 3.78 -5.86 -12.83
N GLY A 108 4.69 -4.90 -12.73
CA GLY A 108 4.95 -3.91 -13.77
C GLY A 108 3.80 -2.92 -13.98
N CYS A 109 2.79 -2.91 -13.11
CA CYS A 109 1.75 -1.88 -13.16
C CYS A 109 2.32 -0.52 -12.73
N LEU A 110 1.85 0.53 -13.39
CA LEU A 110 2.02 1.92 -12.98
C LEU A 110 0.64 2.50 -12.66
N ILE A 111 0.45 2.89 -11.40
CA ILE A 111 -0.77 3.55 -10.92
C ILE A 111 -0.41 5.00 -10.63
N GLU A 112 -0.88 5.93 -11.46
CA GLU A 112 -0.61 7.35 -11.27
C GLU A 112 -1.38 7.93 -10.08
N SER A 113 -1.13 9.19 -9.75
CA SER A 113 -1.73 9.85 -8.58
C SER A 113 -3.24 10.01 -8.71
N HIS A 114 -3.92 10.12 -7.57
CA HIS A 114 -5.35 10.39 -7.50
C HIS A 114 -6.24 9.27 -8.10
N VAL A 115 -5.72 8.05 -8.16
CA VAL A 115 -6.42 6.89 -8.70
C VAL A 115 -7.20 6.15 -7.63
N VAL A 116 -8.34 5.58 -8.03
CA VAL A 116 -9.09 4.58 -7.26
C VAL A 116 -9.14 3.26 -8.02
N VAL A 117 -8.61 2.20 -7.41
CA VAL A 117 -8.88 0.82 -7.82
C VAL A 117 -9.97 0.27 -6.90
N ALA A 118 -11.12 -0.05 -7.46
CA ALA A 118 -12.28 -0.49 -6.69
C ALA A 118 -12.04 -1.85 -5.99
N ALA A 119 -12.79 -2.13 -4.94
CA ALA A 119 -12.70 -3.38 -4.19
C ALA A 119 -12.89 -4.62 -5.10
N GLY A 120 -12.10 -5.68 -4.84
CA GLY A 120 -12.15 -6.94 -5.58
C GLY A 120 -11.66 -6.89 -7.03
N SER A 121 -11.07 -5.78 -7.45
CA SER A 121 -10.57 -5.61 -8.83
C SER A 121 -9.24 -6.30 -9.06
N VAL A 122 -8.97 -6.73 -10.29
CA VAL A 122 -7.68 -7.31 -10.70
C VAL A 122 -7.05 -6.44 -11.77
N VAL A 123 -6.03 -5.66 -11.39
CA VAL A 123 -5.19 -4.88 -12.30
C VAL A 123 -4.10 -5.81 -12.84
N THR A 124 -4.24 -6.20 -14.09
CA THR A 124 -3.36 -7.18 -14.73
C THR A 124 -1.98 -6.61 -15.02
N GLN A 125 -1.01 -7.51 -15.14
CA GLN A 125 0.41 -7.18 -15.34
C GLN A 125 0.64 -6.14 -16.45
N GLY A 126 1.52 -5.17 -16.15
CA GLY A 126 1.92 -4.12 -17.07
C GLY A 126 0.85 -3.06 -17.36
N THR A 127 -0.25 -3.06 -16.62
CA THR A 127 -1.30 -2.05 -16.79
C THR A 127 -0.82 -0.68 -16.32
N HIS A 128 -1.09 0.35 -17.12
CA HIS A 128 -0.89 1.75 -16.74
C HIS A 128 -2.25 2.41 -16.51
N ILE A 129 -2.51 2.81 -15.28
CA ILE A 129 -3.68 3.59 -14.86
C ILE A 129 -3.26 5.04 -14.75
N ARG A 130 -3.92 5.91 -15.51
CA ARG A 130 -3.57 7.33 -15.56
C ARG A 130 -4.16 8.10 -14.39
N GLU A 131 -3.58 9.25 -14.12
CA GLU A 131 -4.00 10.14 -13.05
C GLU A 131 -5.51 10.42 -13.07
N GLY A 132 -6.11 10.37 -11.87
CA GLY A 132 -7.52 10.70 -11.68
C GLY A 132 -8.51 9.68 -12.22
N GLU A 133 -8.11 8.45 -12.52
CA GLU A 133 -9.01 7.42 -13.03
C GLU A 133 -9.54 6.49 -11.92
N LEU A 134 -10.80 6.07 -12.04
CA LEU A 134 -11.40 4.98 -11.27
C LEU A 134 -11.51 3.73 -12.15
N TRP A 135 -10.90 2.65 -11.67
CA TRP A 135 -10.89 1.35 -12.35
C TRP A 135 -11.57 0.27 -11.50
N ALA A 136 -12.31 -0.63 -12.16
CA ALA A 136 -13.00 -1.73 -11.49
C ALA A 136 -13.11 -2.97 -12.37
N GLY A 137 -13.33 -4.14 -11.74
CA GLY A 137 -13.62 -5.42 -12.40
C GLY A 137 -12.45 -6.39 -12.49
N VAL A 138 -12.70 -7.56 -13.11
CA VAL A 138 -11.76 -8.66 -13.30
C VAL A 138 -11.84 -9.11 -14.77
N PRO A 139 -10.87 -8.72 -15.64
CA PRO A 139 -9.80 -7.75 -15.39
C PRO A 139 -10.34 -6.33 -15.19
N ALA A 140 -9.62 -5.51 -14.42
CA ALA A 140 -9.99 -4.12 -14.17
C ALA A 140 -9.96 -3.29 -15.46
N LYS A 141 -10.93 -2.39 -15.59
CA LYS A 141 -11.04 -1.42 -16.67
C LYS A 141 -11.43 -0.06 -16.11
N LYS A 142 -11.11 1.00 -16.84
CA LYS A 142 -11.56 2.34 -16.52
C LYS A 142 -13.08 2.41 -16.52
N ILE A 143 -13.65 2.90 -15.42
CA ILE A 143 -15.09 3.11 -15.24
C ILE A 143 -15.45 4.57 -15.47
N LYS A 144 -14.70 5.49 -14.85
CA LYS A 144 -14.90 6.94 -14.93
C LYS A 144 -13.69 7.67 -14.39
N ASP A 145 -13.72 8.99 -14.46
CA ASP A 145 -12.77 9.84 -13.75
C ASP A 145 -13.19 9.97 -12.27
N VAL A 146 -12.21 10.13 -11.39
CA VAL A 146 -12.42 10.41 -9.97
C VAL A 146 -12.94 11.84 -9.84
N SER A 147 -14.12 12.01 -9.20
CA SER A 147 -14.64 13.33 -8.91
C SER A 147 -13.92 13.97 -7.72
N GLN A 148 -14.02 15.32 -7.63
CA GLN A 148 -13.46 16.04 -6.47
C GLN A 148 -14.05 15.53 -5.15
N ASP A 149 -15.34 15.27 -5.11
CA ASP A 149 -16.02 14.70 -3.94
C ASP A 149 -15.44 13.32 -3.55
N LEU A 150 -15.22 12.43 -4.50
CA LEU A 150 -14.62 11.11 -4.25
C LEU A 150 -13.15 11.24 -3.78
N MET A 151 -12.42 12.22 -4.31
CA MET A 151 -11.06 12.53 -3.87
C MET A 151 -11.04 12.89 -2.38
N GLU A 152 -11.89 13.82 -1.97
CA GLU A 152 -11.94 14.32 -0.60
C GLU A 152 -12.57 13.31 0.36
N SER A 153 -13.73 12.72 -0.03
CA SER A 153 -14.53 11.85 0.83
C SER A 153 -13.91 10.46 1.01
N GLU A 154 -13.14 9.96 0.06
CA GLU A 154 -12.57 8.62 0.16
C GLU A 154 -11.03 8.63 0.21
N ILE A 155 -10.33 9.15 -0.79
CA ILE A 155 -8.87 9.04 -0.85
C ILE A 155 -8.22 9.78 0.33
N GLN A 156 -8.44 11.09 0.44
CA GLN A 156 -7.80 11.92 1.46
C GLN A 156 -8.33 11.63 2.86
N ARG A 157 -9.64 11.38 2.99
CA ARG A 157 -10.25 11.07 4.28
C ARG A 157 -9.68 9.77 4.87
N ILE A 158 -9.54 8.72 4.05
CA ILE A 158 -9.03 7.43 4.54
C ILE A 158 -7.60 7.58 5.02
N SER A 159 -6.68 8.15 4.22
CA SER A 159 -5.28 8.29 4.61
C SER A 159 -5.13 9.08 5.93
N ARG A 160 -5.81 10.22 6.05
CA ARG A 160 -5.83 11.03 7.29
C ARG A 160 -6.42 10.29 8.49
N ASN A 161 -7.50 9.54 8.28
CA ASN A 161 -8.14 8.80 9.35
C ASN A 161 -7.25 7.69 9.89
N TYR A 162 -6.46 7.02 9.05
CA TYR A 162 -5.55 5.98 9.51
C TYR A 162 -4.42 6.54 10.39
N VAL A 163 -3.92 7.76 10.11
CA VAL A 163 -3.03 8.48 11.04
C VAL A 163 -3.69 8.74 12.38
N LYS A 164 -4.98 9.10 12.39
CA LYS A 164 -5.76 9.25 13.62
C LYS A 164 -6.02 7.89 14.31
N TYR A 165 -6.39 6.85 13.56
CA TYR A 165 -6.78 5.57 14.15
C TYR A 165 -5.62 4.89 14.86
N PHE A 166 -4.42 4.86 14.29
CA PHE A 166 -3.30 4.23 14.97
C PHE A 166 -2.90 4.95 16.26
N SER A 167 -3.23 6.25 16.41
CA SER A 167 -2.96 6.95 17.68
C SER A 167 -3.73 6.38 18.86
N TRP A 168 -4.85 5.69 18.61
CA TRP A 168 -5.62 5.02 19.66
C TRP A 168 -4.93 3.76 20.23
N TYR A 169 -3.99 3.20 19.44
CA TYR A 169 -3.22 2.02 19.81
C TYR A 169 -1.86 2.35 20.43
N LYS A 170 -1.45 3.63 20.37
CA LYS A 170 -0.26 4.07 21.10
C LYS A 170 -0.60 4.11 22.58
N GLU A 171 0.07 3.29 23.41
CA GLU A 171 -0.09 3.31 24.86
C GLU A 171 0.09 4.75 25.37
N LYS A 172 -0.88 5.21 26.15
CA LYS A 172 -0.69 6.43 26.96
C LYS A 172 0.35 6.06 28.03
N LYS A 173 1.59 6.49 27.81
CA LYS A 173 2.62 6.44 28.86
C LYS A 173 2.24 7.33 30.02
#